data_ebae0313d6db67c2ba093b262c79dbea
#
_entry.id   ebae0313d6db67c2ba093b262c79dbea
#
_cell.length_a   1.000
_cell.length_b   1.000
_cell.length_c   1.000
_cell.angle_alpha   90.00
_cell.angle_beta   90.00
_cell.angle_gamma   90.00
#
_symmetry.space_group_name_H-M   'P 1'
#
loop_
_entity.id
_entity.type
_entity.pdbx_description
1 polymer ?
#
loop_
_entity_poly.entity_id
_entity_poly.type
_entity_poly.pdbx_seq_one_letter_code
_entity_poly.pdbx_strand_id
1 'polypeptide(L)'
;MRKVAPKLSCGLGNRLFQMVAVIKACEDSTDCEPVIFLPRYTGAEHGDYQLIFTLFPNIRILETADSWVEVGTKEYDSLVPKIPNTPLTLISGFFQNSENFPSLSNKYLPSLPNYLPPTNGWAIHFRFGDYQKLPHYHVGLSRYYGHVLHMIPKDTHLHLFSDSPGRLSPIAEELRTIGYTVEIFQDSDTLKTLQKFASCQGGSICSNSTFSWWAAFFAWRFANNVKYRAFFPDRWMNNAHPVNLFEIPYTFPISINSLDALPRLNSFSHS
;
A
#
# COMPACT_ATOMS: atom_id res chain seq x y z
N MET A 1 22.89 -5.21 -21.08
CA MET A 1 21.58 -4.82 -20.52
C MET A 1 21.83 -3.74 -19.48
N ARG A 2 21.21 -2.58 -19.63
CA ARG A 2 21.28 -1.47 -18.66
C ARG A 2 20.57 -1.89 -17.35
N LYS A 3 21.07 -1.42 -16.22
CA LYS A 3 20.47 -1.70 -14.91
C LYS A 3 19.70 -0.49 -14.43
N VAL A 4 18.53 -0.72 -13.85
CA VAL A 4 17.71 0.33 -13.27
C VAL A 4 17.35 -0.07 -11.84
N ALA A 5 17.59 0.83 -10.91
CA ALA A 5 17.32 0.61 -9.48
C ALA A 5 16.49 1.77 -8.91
N PRO A 6 15.59 1.52 -7.96
CA PRO A 6 14.96 2.60 -7.21
C PRO A 6 15.92 3.16 -6.17
N LYS A 7 15.79 4.45 -5.90
CA LYS A 7 16.31 5.07 -4.67
C LYS A 7 15.25 4.91 -3.60
N LEU A 8 15.30 3.82 -2.87
CA LEU A 8 14.28 3.47 -1.89
C LEU A 8 14.26 4.45 -0.71
N SER A 9 13.06 4.92 -0.36
CA SER A 9 12.84 5.90 0.72
C SER A 9 11.47 5.72 1.38
N CYS A 10 11.30 6.30 2.55
CA CYS A 10 10.06 6.28 3.33
C CYS A 10 9.63 4.86 3.77
N GLY A 11 8.34 4.69 4.11
CA GLY A 11 7.78 3.41 4.57
C GLY A 11 7.67 2.35 3.47
N LEU A 12 7.43 1.09 3.88
CA LEU A 12 7.36 -0.07 2.99
C LEU A 12 6.46 0.15 1.77
N GLY A 13 5.25 0.70 1.97
CA GLY A 13 4.31 0.91 0.86
C GLY A 13 4.87 1.80 -0.25
N ASN A 14 5.60 2.87 0.12
CA ASN A 14 6.27 3.74 -0.86
C ASN A 14 7.39 3.00 -1.59
N ARG A 15 8.19 2.22 -0.85
CA ARG A 15 9.27 1.41 -1.44
C ARG A 15 8.76 0.38 -2.44
N LEU A 16 7.60 -0.21 -2.18
CA LEU A 16 6.95 -1.13 -3.12
C LEU A 16 6.55 -0.41 -4.41
N PHE A 17 5.98 0.80 -4.33
CA PHE A 17 5.68 1.62 -5.52
C PHE A 17 6.96 2.00 -6.28
N GLN A 18 8.02 2.39 -5.59
CA GLN A 18 9.32 2.70 -6.20
C GLN A 18 9.89 1.49 -6.95
N MET A 19 9.77 0.28 -6.39
CA MET A 19 10.21 -0.95 -7.04
C MET A 19 9.38 -1.27 -8.29
N VAL A 20 8.04 -1.22 -8.20
CA VAL A 20 7.20 -1.57 -9.37
C VAL A 20 7.32 -0.55 -10.49
N ALA A 21 7.56 0.72 -10.18
CA ALA A 21 7.83 1.74 -11.18
C ALA A 21 9.11 1.45 -11.97
N VAL A 22 10.18 0.99 -11.30
CA VAL A 22 11.39 0.52 -11.97
C VAL A 22 11.12 -0.71 -12.84
N ILE A 23 10.31 -1.66 -12.33
CA ILE A 23 9.93 -2.87 -13.11
C ILE A 23 9.16 -2.46 -14.36
N LYS A 24 8.20 -1.53 -14.24
CA LYS A 24 7.44 -1.02 -15.39
C LYS A 24 8.36 -0.34 -16.40
N ALA A 25 9.27 0.51 -15.96
CA ALA A 25 10.22 1.16 -16.85
C ALA A 25 11.13 0.16 -17.61
N CYS A 26 11.47 -0.96 -16.95
CA CYS A 26 12.22 -2.04 -17.61
C CYS A 26 11.34 -2.92 -18.50
N GLU A 27 10.03 -3.05 -18.20
CA GLU A 27 9.07 -3.73 -19.08
C GLU A 27 8.89 -2.98 -20.40
N ASP A 28 8.84 -1.64 -20.34
CA ASP A 28 8.69 -0.76 -21.51
C ASP A 28 9.99 -0.64 -22.33
N SER A 29 11.10 -1.13 -21.80
CA SER A 29 12.42 -1.02 -22.43
C SER A 29 13.11 -2.39 -22.46
N THR A 30 13.21 -3.00 -23.65
CA THR A 30 13.71 -4.37 -23.84
C THR A 30 15.18 -4.57 -23.48
N ASP A 31 15.94 -3.50 -23.27
CA ASP A 31 17.38 -3.51 -22.95
C ASP A 31 17.70 -3.17 -21.47
N CYS A 32 16.68 -3.11 -20.61
CA CYS A 32 16.80 -2.80 -19.19
C CYS A 32 16.51 -4.01 -18.29
N GLU A 33 17.16 -4.04 -17.11
CA GLU A 33 16.96 -5.02 -16.05
C GLU A 33 16.72 -4.30 -14.72
N PRO A 34 15.61 -4.61 -13.99
CA PRO A 34 15.41 -4.07 -12.66
C PRO A 34 16.38 -4.72 -11.65
N VAL A 35 17.01 -3.91 -10.81
CA VAL A 35 17.94 -4.38 -9.76
C VAL A 35 17.69 -3.63 -8.44
N ILE A 36 18.17 -4.20 -7.34
CA ILE A 36 18.29 -3.50 -6.05
C ILE A 36 19.77 -3.13 -5.86
N PHE A 37 20.08 -1.84 -5.72
CA PHE A 37 21.44 -1.35 -5.56
C PHE A 37 21.75 -1.06 -4.10
N LEU A 38 22.47 -1.99 -3.41
CA LEU A 38 22.75 -1.96 -1.98
C LEU A 38 23.41 -0.67 -1.48
N PRO A 39 24.41 -0.06 -2.16
CA PRO A 39 25.05 1.14 -1.65
C PRO A 39 24.10 2.36 -1.46
N ARG A 40 22.92 2.31 -2.06
CA ARG A 40 21.87 3.33 -1.89
C ARG A 40 20.70 2.88 -0.99
N TYR A 41 20.91 1.77 -0.32
CA TYR A 41 19.97 1.18 0.62
C TYR A 41 20.24 1.66 2.06
N THR A 42 20.52 2.94 2.23
CA THR A 42 20.93 3.50 3.52
C THR A 42 19.76 4.24 4.17
N GLY A 43 19.50 3.91 5.43
CA GLY A 43 18.59 4.65 6.30
C GLY A 43 17.30 3.91 6.64
N ALA A 44 17.28 3.33 7.82
CA ALA A 44 16.11 2.66 8.40
C ALA A 44 15.13 3.67 9.04
N GLU A 45 14.82 4.77 8.35
CA GLU A 45 13.93 5.79 8.93
C GLU A 45 12.52 5.25 9.23
N HIS A 46 12.10 4.18 8.53
CA HIS A 46 10.76 3.59 8.67
C HIS A 46 10.79 2.06 8.57
N GLY A 47 11.48 1.39 9.50
CA GLY A 47 11.39 -0.06 9.66
C GLY A 47 12.32 -0.87 8.75
N ASP A 48 12.13 -2.19 8.78
CA ASP A 48 12.98 -3.17 8.12
C ASP A 48 12.90 -3.09 6.59
N TYR A 49 13.95 -2.57 5.99
CA TYR A 49 14.08 -2.53 4.53
C TYR A 49 14.48 -3.90 3.93
N GLN A 50 14.94 -4.86 4.71
CA GLN A 50 15.27 -6.21 4.24
C GLN A 50 14.02 -6.95 3.74
N LEU A 51 12.84 -6.55 4.21
CA LEU A 51 11.57 -7.08 3.72
C LEU A 51 11.39 -6.90 2.21
N ILE A 52 11.99 -5.89 1.60
CA ILE A 52 11.98 -5.72 0.14
C ILE A 52 12.61 -6.92 -0.57
N PHE A 53 13.72 -7.47 -0.06
CA PHE A 53 14.35 -8.66 -0.66
C PHE A 53 13.42 -9.87 -0.59
N THR A 54 12.71 -10.02 0.53
CA THR A 54 11.73 -11.10 0.72
C THR A 54 10.56 -10.99 -0.24
N LEU A 55 10.07 -9.76 -0.49
CA LEU A 55 8.92 -9.52 -1.35
C LEU A 55 9.28 -9.52 -2.84
N PHE A 56 10.54 -9.29 -3.20
CA PHE A 56 11.02 -9.29 -4.60
C PHE A 56 12.11 -10.35 -4.84
N PRO A 57 11.82 -11.65 -4.64
CA PRO A 57 12.85 -12.71 -4.69
C PRO A 57 13.48 -12.88 -6.08
N ASN A 58 12.84 -12.40 -7.12
CA ASN A 58 13.32 -12.51 -8.51
C ASN A 58 14.19 -11.31 -8.96
N ILE A 59 14.35 -10.30 -8.11
CA ILE A 59 15.15 -9.10 -8.42
C ILE A 59 16.59 -9.33 -7.97
N ARG A 60 17.52 -9.10 -8.89
CA ARG A 60 18.95 -9.23 -8.59
C ARG A 60 19.42 -8.08 -7.69
N ILE A 61 20.21 -8.44 -6.68
CA ILE A 61 20.92 -7.49 -5.82
C ILE A 61 22.25 -7.13 -6.47
N LEU A 62 22.57 -5.84 -6.51
CA LEU A 62 23.82 -5.29 -7.01
C LEU A 62 24.58 -4.61 -5.86
N GLU A 63 25.74 -5.14 -5.54
CA GLU A 63 26.55 -4.67 -4.40
C GLU A 63 27.45 -3.49 -4.78
N THR A 64 27.89 -3.43 -6.03
CA THR A 64 28.81 -2.40 -6.51
C THR A 64 28.42 -1.94 -7.92
N ALA A 65 28.83 -0.73 -8.28
CA ALA A 65 28.82 -0.22 -9.65
C ALA A 65 29.91 0.84 -9.78
N ASP A 66 30.60 0.85 -10.93
CA ASP A 66 31.66 1.80 -11.22
C ASP A 66 31.14 3.24 -11.37
N SER A 67 29.93 3.38 -11.89
CA SER A 67 29.25 4.65 -12.05
C SER A 67 27.73 4.48 -12.16
N TRP A 68 27.01 5.52 -11.77
CA TRP A 68 25.55 5.60 -11.96
C TRP A 68 25.09 7.04 -12.19
N VAL A 69 23.89 7.18 -12.74
CA VAL A 69 23.19 8.45 -12.87
C VAL A 69 21.89 8.37 -12.07
N GLU A 70 21.56 9.44 -11.35
CA GLU A 70 20.28 9.58 -10.65
C GLU A 70 19.35 10.48 -11.49
N VAL A 71 18.13 10.00 -11.72
CA VAL A 71 17.03 10.76 -12.31
C VAL A 71 15.81 10.66 -11.41
N GLY A 72 14.99 11.69 -11.34
CA GLY A 72 13.86 11.64 -10.41
C GLY A 72 12.91 12.82 -10.50
N THR A 73 11.89 12.76 -9.65
CA THR A 73 10.84 13.74 -9.51
C THR A 73 10.47 13.92 -8.04
N LYS A 74 9.88 15.06 -7.70
CA LYS A 74 9.36 15.34 -6.35
C LYS A 74 7.85 15.11 -6.25
N GLU A 75 7.17 14.95 -7.37
CA GLU A 75 5.73 14.75 -7.41
C GLU A 75 5.37 13.30 -7.04
N TYR A 76 4.29 13.11 -6.28
CA TYR A 76 3.86 11.81 -5.79
C TYR A 76 3.39 10.86 -6.90
N ASP A 77 2.64 11.38 -7.85
CA ASP A 77 1.94 10.65 -8.91
C ASP A 77 2.59 10.77 -10.28
N SER A 78 3.82 11.31 -10.34
CA SER A 78 4.54 11.47 -11.61
C SER A 78 4.87 10.15 -12.28
N LEU A 79 5.03 10.19 -13.58
CA LEU A 79 5.56 9.07 -14.36
C LEU A 79 7.06 8.92 -14.17
N VAL A 80 7.55 7.70 -14.35
CA VAL A 80 8.99 7.44 -14.34
C VAL A 80 9.65 8.23 -15.46
N PRO A 81 10.72 9.00 -15.17
CA PRO A 81 11.43 9.74 -16.21
C PRO A 81 12.11 8.80 -17.20
N LYS A 82 12.38 9.32 -18.40
CA LYS A 82 13.10 8.56 -19.43
C LYS A 82 14.44 8.07 -18.88
N ILE A 83 14.69 6.78 -19.02
CA ILE A 83 15.93 6.14 -18.58
C ILE A 83 17.09 6.54 -19.50
N PRO A 84 18.14 7.18 -18.98
CA PRO A 84 19.31 7.53 -19.77
C PRO A 84 20.09 6.29 -20.23
N ASN A 85 20.89 6.44 -21.29
CA ASN A 85 21.73 5.35 -21.78
C ASN A 85 23.02 5.23 -20.96
N THR A 86 22.88 4.70 -19.72
CA THR A 86 23.97 4.51 -18.75
C THR A 86 23.96 3.08 -18.22
N PRO A 87 25.11 2.54 -17.74
CA PRO A 87 25.18 1.19 -17.18
C PRO A 87 24.25 0.95 -16.00
N LEU A 88 24.11 1.95 -15.10
CA LEU A 88 23.18 1.95 -13.99
C LEU A 88 22.47 3.30 -13.87
N THR A 89 21.15 3.27 -13.80
CA THR A 89 20.30 4.43 -13.49
C THR A 89 19.60 4.22 -12.15
N LEU A 90 19.68 5.20 -11.25
CA LEU A 90 18.86 5.25 -10.04
C LEU A 90 17.65 6.16 -10.29
N ILE A 91 16.46 5.65 -9.95
CA ILE A 91 15.23 6.40 -10.08
C ILE A 91 14.74 6.83 -8.68
N SER A 92 14.55 8.14 -8.48
CA SER A 92 14.04 8.71 -7.23
C SER A 92 12.68 9.37 -7.44
N GLY A 93 11.71 9.07 -6.55
CA GLY A 93 10.34 9.57 -6.59
C GLY A 93 9.39 8.63 -5.87
N PHE A 94 8.11 8.97 -5.81
CA PHE A 94 7.09 8.13 -5.17
C PHE A 94 6.33 7.25 -6.16
N PHE A 95 6.07 7.75 -7.37
CA PHE A 95 5.49 7.03 -8.49
C PHE A 95 4.13 6.38 -8.22
N GLN A 96 3.31 7.01 -7.39
CA GLN A 96 1.99 6.52 -7.00
C GLN A 96 0.95 6.82 -8.09
N ASN A 97 1.17 6.24 -9.26
CA ASN A 97 0.37 6.40 -10.46
C ASN A 97 0.18 5.02 -11.11
N SER A 98 -1.05 4.71 -11.54
CA SER A 98 -1.37 3.41 -12.14
C SER A 98 -0.57 3.11 -13.42
N GLU A 99 -0.18 4.14 -14.18
CA GLU A 99 0.64 4.00 -15.37
C GLU A 99 2.08 3.51 -15.08
N ASN A 100 2.55 3.68 -13.84
CA ASN A 100 3.82 3.13 -13.37
C ASN A 100 3.72 1.67 -12.93
N PHE A 101 2.54 1.05 -13.04
CA PHE A 101 2.34 -0.32 -12.63
C PHE A 101 2.59 -1.28 -13.80
N PRO A 102 3.46 -2.30 -13.65
CA PRO A 102 3.75 -3.24 -14.73
C PRO A 102 2.59 -4.21 -14.96
N SER A 103 2.67 -4.97 -16.03
CA SER A 103 1.74 -6.07 -16.30
C SER A 103 1.61 -7.00 -15.09
N LEU A 104 0.38 -7.41 -14.74
CA LEU A 104 0.10 -8.33 -13.63
C LEU A 104 0.74 -9.72 -13.81
N SER A 105 1.16 -10.07 -15.02
CA SER A 105 1.93 -11.29 -15.32
C SER A 105 3.45 -11.11 -15.20
N ASN A 106 3.93 -9.89 -14.91
CA ASN A 106 5.37 -9.63 -14.81
C ASN A 106 6.01 -10.45 -13.69
N LYS A 107 7.06 -11.21 -14.03
CA LYS A 107 7.76 -12.12 -13.11
C LYS A 107 8.46 -11.42 -11.94
N TYR A 108 8.68 -10.12 -12.04
CA TYR A 108 9.33 -9.30 -11.03
C TYR A 108 8.35 -8.64 -10.05
N LEU A 109 7.04 -8.79 -10.25
CA LEU A 109 6.07 -8.27 -9.29
C LEU A 109 6.30 -8.85 -7.88
N PRO A 110 6.00 -8.07 -6.82
CA PRO A 110 6.18 -8.56 -5.45
C PRO A 110 5.27 -9.75 -5.18
N SER A 111 5.80 -10.69 -4.40
CA SER A 111 5.09 -11.86 -3.91
C SER A 111 5.17 -11.93 -2.38
N LEU A 112 4.06 -12.24 -1.74
CA LEU A 112 4.04 -12.46 -0.29
C LEU A 112 4.32 -13.95 -0.01
N PRO A 113 5.40 -14.30 0.71
CA PRO A 113 5.67 -15.69 1.06
C PRO A 113 4.73 -16.18 2.17
N ASN A 114 4.54 -17.50 2.27
CA ASN A 114 3.86 -18.18 3.39
C ASN A 114 2.49 -17.57 3.72
N TYR A 115 1.60 -17.48 2.73
CA TYR A 115 0.21 -17.05 2.98
C TYR A 115 -0.44 -17.87 4.08
N LEU A 116 -1.17 -17.20 4.97
CA LEU A 116 -2.01 -17.87 5.96
C LEU A 116 -3.28 -18.45 5.29
N PRO A 117 -3.91 -19.47 5.88
CA PRO A 117 -5.18 -19.97 5.36
C PRO A 117 -6.20 -18.83 5.19
N PRO A 118 -6.98 -18.84 4.09
CA PRO A 118 -7.95 -17.80 3.83
C PRO A 118 -9.12 -17.85 4.83
N THR A 119 -9.63 -16.67 5.18
CA THR A 119 -10.83 -16.51 6.01
C THR A 119 -11.86 -15.66 5.26
N ASN A 120 -13.13 -15.78 5.61
CA ASN A 120 -14.17 -14.90 5.04
C ASN A 120 -14.25 -13.53 5.74
N GLY A 121 -13.31 -13.23 6.65
CA GLY A 121 -13.24 -11.96 7.35
C GLY A 121 -12.86 -10.80 6.44
N TRP A 122 -13.15 -9.60 6.91
CA TRP A 122 -12.75 -8.33 6.28
C TRP A 122 -11.59 -7.69 7.04
N ALA A 123 -10.62 -7.17 6.31
CA ALA A 123 -9.54 -6.38 6.89
C ALA A 123 -9.91 -4.90 6.93
N ILE A 124 -9.69 -4.24 8.06
CA ILE A 124 -9.83 -2.77 8.17
C ILE A 124 -8.51 -2.20 8.66
N HIS A 125 -7.91 -1.30 7.90
CA HIS A 125 -6.68 -0.63 8.28
C HIS A 125 -6.94 0.82 8.71
N PHE A 126 -6.46 1.17 9.90
CA PHE A 126 -6.49 2.51 10.47
C PHE A 126 -5.06 3.06 10.54
N ARG A 127 -4.82 4.20 9.90
CA ARG A 127 -3.55 4.90 9.97
C ARG A 127 -3.64 6.05 10.95
N PHE A 128 -2.83 6.01 11.99
CA PHE A 128 -2.70 7.07 13.00
C PHE A 128 -1.31 7.70 12.95
N GLY A 129 -0.33 7.07 13.57
CA GLY A 129 1.09 7.37 13.61
C GLY A 129 1.45 8.84 13.38
N ASP A 130 2.26 9.07 12.39
CA ASP A 130 2.69 10.40 11.93
C ASP A 130 1.54 11.25 11.35
N TYR A 131 0.48 10.62 10.82
CA TYR A 131 -0.67 11.34 10.26
C TYR A 131 -1.40 12.23 11.26
N GLN A 132 -1.36 11.92 12.55
CA GLN A 132 -1.94 12.77 13.60
C GLN A 132 -1.32 14.17 13.63
N LYS A 133 -0.03 14.27 13.31
CA LYS A 133 0.73 15.52 13.30
C LYS A 133 0.71 16.25 11.95
N LEU A 134 0.08 15.67 10.95
CA LEU A 134 0.10 16.13 9.58
C LEU A 134 -1.33 16.38 9.06
N PRO A 135 -1.92 17.57 9.33
CA PRO A 135 -3.34 17.85 9.02
C PRO A 135 -3.73 17.64 7.55
N HIS A 136 -2.78 17.73 6.64
CA HIS A 136 -3.04 17.50 5.21
C HIS A 136 -3.41 16.04 4.89
N TYR A 137 -3.13 15.06 5.78
CA TYR A 137 -3.60 13.68 5.66
C TYR A 137 -4.98 13.43 6.28
N HIS A 138 -5.59 14.43 6.95
CA HIS A 138 -6.90 14.29 7.57
C HIS A 138 -8.01 14.43 6.52
N VAL A 139 -8.21 13.41 5.71
CA VAL A 139 -9.14 13.40 4.57
C VAL A 139 -10.57 12.98 4.92
N GLY A 140 -11.01 13.13 6.18
CA GLY A 140 -12.39 12.80 6.57
C GLY A 140 -12.68 11.29 6.74
N LEU A 141 -11.69 10.51 7.16
CA LEU A 141 -11.78 9.05 7.27
C LEU A 141 -12.90 8.54 8.18
N SER A 142 -13.29 9.28 9.24
CA SER A 142 -14.40 8.87 10.11
C SER A 142 -15.70 8.64 9.33
N ARG A 143 -16.04 9.53 8.39
CA ARG A 143 -17.21 9.39 7.51
C ARG A 143 -17.02 8.27 6.51
N TYR A 144 -15.83 8.19 5.93
CA TYR A 144 -15.48 7.13 4.99
C TYR A 144 -15.65 5.74 5.60
N TYR A 145 -15.06 5.49 6.78
CA TYR A 145 -15.24 4.20 7.47
C TYR A 145 -16.70 3.93 7.79
N GLY A 146 -17.41 4.91 8.35
CA GLY A 146 -18.83 4.77 8.66
C GLY A 146 -19.66 4.40 7.44
N HIS A 147 -19.44 5.06 6.30
CA HIS A 147 -20.13 4.77 5.04
C HIS A 147 -19.85 3.35 4.55
N VAL A 148 -18.59 2.95 4.41
CA VAL A 148 -18.23 1.62 3.88
C VAL A 148 -18.73 0.51 4.80
N LEU A 149 -18.67 0.69 6.13
CA LEU A 149 -19.21 -0.27 7.08
C LEU A 149 -20.71 -0.53 6.91
N HIS A 150 -21.49 0.46 6.44
CA HIS A 150 -22.91 0.23 6.11
C HIS A 150 -23.12 -0.63 4.87
N MET A 151 -22.12 -0.79 4.03
CA MET A 151 -22.18 -1.64 2.83
C MET A 151 -21.81 -3.10 3.12
N ILE A 152 -21.32 -3.40 4.34
CA ILE A 152 -20.86 -4.72 4.75
C ILE A 152 -21.91 -5.38 5.66
N PRO A 153 -22.25 -6.68 5.47
CA PRO A 153 -23.18 -7.39 6.35
C PRO A 153 -22.75 -7.36 7.82
N LYS A 154 -23.71 -7.22 8.75
CA LYS A 154 -23.41 -7.08 10.19
C LYS A 154 -22.86 -8.35 10.86
N ASP A 155 -23.08 -9.51 10.29
CA ASP A 155 -22.52 -10.78 10.72
C ASP A 155 -21.07 -11.01 10.29
N THR A 156 -20.47 -10.03 9.61
CA THR A 156 -19.10 -10.08 9.13
C THR A 156 -18.09 -10.05 10.28
N HIS A 157 -17.05 -10.89 10.20
CA HIS A 157 -15.90 -10.84 11.09
C HIS A 157 -14.90 -9.79 10.57
N LEU A 158 -14.60 -8.80 11.38
CA LEU A 158 -13.67 -7.69 11.08
C LEU A 158 -12.34 -7.89 11.80
N HIS A 159 -11.25 -7.85 11.03
CA HIS A 159 -9.88 -7.84 11.53
C HIS A 159 -9.34 -6.41 11.43
N LEU A 160 -9.02 -5.80 12.57
CA LEU A 160 -8.53 -4.42 12.63
C LEU A 160 -7.00 -4.39 12.66
N PHE A 161 -6.43 -3.56 11.79
CA PHE A 161 -5.00 -3.34 11.65
C PHE A 161 -4.66 -1.87 11.84
N SER A 162 -3.54 -1.58 12.48
CA SER A 162 -3.04 -0.21 12.65
C SER A 162 -1.55 -0.18 12.93
N ASP A 163 -0.92 0.94 12.59
CA ASP A 163 0.41 1.34 13.07
C ASP A 163 0.42 1.79 14.53
N SER A 164 -0.74 1.90 15.15
CA SER A 164 -0.96 2.26 16.57
C SER A 164 -2.05 1.38 17.19
N PRO A 165 -1.80 0.07 17.39
CA PRO A 165 -2.84 -0.90 17.78
C PRO A 165 -3.55 -0.55 19.08
N GLY A 166 -2.87 0.10 20.04
CA GLY A 166 -3.46 0.54 21.32
C GLY A 166 -4.63 1.51 21.16
N ARG A 167 -4.75 2.17 20.00
CA ARG A 167 -5.88 3.07 19.70
C ARG A 167 -7.11 2.38 19.14
N LEU A 168 -7.02 1.08 18.84
CA LEU A 168 -8.13 0.34 18.21
C LEU A 168 -9.21 -0.09 19.19
N SER A 169 -8.95 -0.11 20.51
CA SER A 169 -9.94 -0.61 21.49
C SER A 169 -11.27 0.15 21.46
N PRO A 170 -11.32 1.49 21.48
CA PRO A 170 -12.59 2.21 21.38
C PRO A 170 -13.33 1.95 20.06
N ILE A 171 -12.59 1.82 18.96
CA ILE A 171 -13.14 1.52 17.65
C ILE A 171 -13.74 0.10 17.63
N ALA A 172 -13.03 -0.86 18.18
CA ALA A 172 -13.52 -2.24 18.27
C ALA A 172 -14.82 -2.34 19.11
N GLU A 173 -14.91 -1.58 20.21
CA GLU A 173 -16.14 -1.54 21.03
C GLU A 173 -17.30 -0.90 20.26
N GLU A 174 -17.09 0.22 19.57
CA GLU A 174 -18.13 0.81 18.72
C GLU A 174 -18.61 -0.18 17.64
N LEU A 175 -17.68 -0.86 16.97
CA LEU A 175 -18.01 -1.86 15.94
C LEU A 175 -18.78 -3.06 16.49
N ARG A 176 -18.43 -3.55 17.69
CA ARG A 176 -19.18 -4.61 18.36
C ARG A 176 -20.59 -4.16 18.73
N THR A 177 -20.73 -2.93 19.25
CA THR A 177 -22.04 -2.36 19.61
C THR A 177 -22.98 -2.30 18.42
N ILE A 178 -22.48 -2.07 17.21
CA ILE A 178 -23.28 -2.02 15.99
C ILE A 178 -23.42 -3.38 15.28
N GLY A 179 -22.94 -4.47 15.91
CA GLY A 179 -23.25 -5.85 15.54
C GLY A 179 -22.16 -6.63 14.82
N TYR A 180 -20.92 -6.13 14.72
CA TYR A 180 -19.81 -6.88 14.10
C TYR A 180 -19.09 -7.78 15.10
N THR A 181 -18.55 -8.91 14.62
CA THR A 181 -17.50 -9.65 15.35
C THR A 181 -16.16 -9.01 15.03
N VAL A 182 -15.38 -8.64 16.06
CA VAL A 182 -14.17 -7.82 15.88
C VAL A 182 -12.97 -8.43 16.58
N GLU A 183 -11.89 -8.61 15.83
CA GLU A 183 -10.56 -8.98 16.30
C GLU A 183 -9.57 -7.84 16.03
N ILE A 184 -8.77 -7.46 17.03
CA ILE A 184 -7.64 -6.53 16.85
C ILE A 184 -6.38 -7.35 16.59
N PHE A 185 -5.73 -7.15 15.45
CA PHE A 185 -4.44 -7.76 15.16
C PHE A 185 -3.32 -6.93 15.78
N GLN A 186 -2.53 -7.56 16.65
CA GLN A 186 -1.42 -6.92 17.37
C GLN A 186 -0.14 -7.73 17.14
N ASP A 187 0.58 -7.39 16.11
CA ASP A 187 1.92 -7.93 15.85
C ASP A 187 2.82 -6.79 15.35
N SER A 188 4.05 -6.73 15.82
CA SER A 188 5.04 -5.75 15.37
C SER A 188 5.75 -6.16 14.07
N ASP A 189 5.61 -7.41 13.65
CA ASP A 189 6.18 -7.93 12.42
C ASP A 189 5.33 -7.53 11.21
N THR A 190 5.92 -6.71 10.36
CA THR A 190 5.26 -6.21 9.14
C THR A 190 4.90 -7.33 8.16
N LEU A 191 5.73 -8.38 8.04
CA LEU A 191 5.44 -9.51 7.17
C LEU A 191 4.22 -10.29 7.67
N LYS A 192 4.17 -10.59 8.97
CA LYS A 192 3.00 -11.25 9.58
C LYS A 192 1.73 -10.42 9.45
N THR A 193 1.87 -9.09 9.57
CA THR A 193 0.75 -8.16 9.36
C THR A 193 0.21 -8.26 7.92
N LEU A 194 1.09 -8.27 6.91
CA LEU A 194 0.70 -8.47 5.52
C LEU A 194 0.07 -9.84 5.29
N GLN A 195 0.65 -10.91 5.87
CA GLN A 195 0.12 -12.29 5.76
C GLN A 195 -1.28 -12.40 6.37
N LYS A 196 -1.49 -11.85 7.57
CA LYS A 196 -2.80 -11.84 8.22
C LYS A 196 -3.81 -11.00 7.44
N PHE A 197 -3.42 -9.82 6.97
CA PHE A 197 -4.27 -8.97 6.14
C PHE A 197 -4.69 -9.70 4.84
N ALA A 198 -3.72 -10.31 4.16
CA ALA A 198 -3.96 -11.06 2.93
C ALA A 198 -4.86 -12.30 3.14
N SER A 199 -4.91 -12.86 4.36
CA SER A 199 -5.82 -13.97 4.66
C SER A 199 -7.30 -13.55 4.76
N CYS A 200 -7.59 -12.26 4.89
CA CYS A 200 -8.97 -11.73 4.97
C CYS A 200 -9.57 -11.63 3.56
N GLN A 201 -10.26 -12.66 3.12
CA GLN A 201 -10.72 -12.82 1.74
C GLN A 201 -12.15 -12.27 1.46
N GLY A 202 -12.85 -11.79 2.49
CA GLY A 202 -14.13 -11.09 2.33
C GLY A 202 -13.98 -9.73 1.63
N GLY A 203 -12.87 -9.05 1.88
CA GLY A 203 -12.55 -7.73 1.34
C GLY A 203 -11.73 -6.88 2.30
N SER A 204 -11.52 -5.62 1.95
CA SER A 204 -10.82 -4.68 2.83
C SER A 204 -11.37 -3.26 2.79
N ILE A 205 -11.26 -2.57 3.93
CA ILE A 205 -11.47 -1.13 4.08
C ILE A 205 -10.12 -0.50 4.42
N CYS A 206 -9.56 0.24 3.49
CA CYS A 206 -8.22 0.77 3.56
C CYS A 206 -8.22 2.24 3.97
N SER A 207 -7.19 2.67 4.69
CA SER A 207 -6.93 4.09 4.91
C SER A 207 -6.27 4.74 3.68
N ASN A 208 -6.05 6.04 3.70
CA ASN A 208 -5.22 6.79 2.75
C ASN A 208 -3.73 6.47 2.94
N SER A 209 -3.36 5.20 2.84
CA SER A 209 -2.01 4.70 3.13
C SER A 209 -1.54 3.74 2.04
N THR A 210 -0.32 3.97 1.55
CA THR A 210 0.34 3.07 0.59
C THR A 210 0.51 1.66 1.15
N PHE A 211 0.70 1.51 2.47
CA PHE A 211 0.72 0.19 3.12
C PHE A 211 -0.61 -0.54 2.95
N SER A 212 -1.75 0.14 3.22
CA SER A 212 -3.09 -0.44 3.02
C SER A 212 -3.30 -0.91 1.59
N TRP A 213 -2.86 -0.10 0.64
CA TRP A 213 -3.00 -0.41 -0.78
C TRP A 213 -2.27 -1.71 -1.13
N TRP A 214 -1.02 -1.86 -0.69
CA TRP A 214 -0.23 -3.06 -0.95
C TRP A 214 -0.75 -4.28 -0.20
N ALA A 215 -1.23 -4.11 1.04
CA ALA A 215 -1.86 -5.20 1.78
C ALA A 215 -3.10 -5.74 1.05
N ALA A 216 -3.94 -4.84 0.51
CA ALA A 216 -5.09 -5.20 -0.31
C ALA A 216 -4.68 -5.84 -1.65
N PHE A 217 -3.60 -5.37 -2.28
CA PHE A 217 -3.04 -5.99 -3.48
C PHE A 217 -2.62 -7.45 -3.24
N PHE A 218 -1.89 -7.72 -2.15
CA PHE A 218 -1.51 -9.08 -1.80
C PHE A 218 -2.73 -9.97 -1.48
N ALA A 219 -3.73 -9.43 -0.79
CA ALA A 219 -4.95 -10.15 -0.50
C ALA A 219 -5.70 -10.54 -1.79
N TRP A 220 -5.85 -9.61 -2.71
CA TRP A 220 -6.47 -9.85 -4.02
C TRP A 220 -5.67 -10.87 -4.85
N ARG A 221 -4.35 -10.74 -4.91
CA ARG A 221 -3.46 -11.69 -5.62
C ARG A 221 -3.56 -13.10 -5.05
N PHE A 222 -3.64 -13.23 -3.73
CA PHE A 222 -3.79 -14.51 -3.04
C PHE A 222 -5.14 -15.16 -3.32
N ALA A 223 -6.21 -14.36 -3.29
CA ALA A 223 -7.55 -14.84 -3.50
C ALA A 223 -7.76 -15.47 -4.88
N ASN A 224 -7.01 -14.99 -5.88
CA ASN A 224 -7.37 -15.19 -7.28
C ASN A 224 -8.90 -14.99 -7.51
N ASN A 225 -9.48 -14.04 -6.76
CA ASN A 225 -10.91 -13.93 -6.52
C ASN A 225 -11.46 -12.64 -7.15
N VAL A 226 -12.22 -12.81 -8.22
CA VAL A 226 -12.91 -11.71 -8.90
C VAL A 226 -13.93 -10.97 -8.02
N LYS A 227 -14.29 -11.53 -6.85
CA LYS A 227 -15.22 -10.92 -5.89
C LYS A 227 -14.53 -10.09 -4.80
N TYR A 228 -13.21 -10.20 -4.64
CA TYR A 228 -12.48 -9.40 -3.65
C TYR A 228 -12.64 -7.91 -3.94
N ARG A 229 -12.94 -7.14 -2.91
CA ARG A 229 -13.13 -5.69 -3.00
C ARG A 229 -12.26 -4.98 -1.98
N ALA A 230 -11.53 -3.96 -2.41
CA ALA A 230 -10.79 -3.08 -1.54
C ALA A 230 -11.35 -1.65 -1.68
N PHE A 231 -11.91 -1.12 -0.62
CA PHE A 231 -12.40 0.25 -0.56
C PHE A 231 -11.29 1.19 -0.13
N PHE A 232 -11.22 2.37 -0.77
CA PHE A 232 -10.26 3.42 -0.46
C PHE A 232 -10.94 4.78 -0.41
N PRO A 233 -10.46 5.74 0.41
CA PRO A 233 -10.81 7.13 0.21
C PRO A 233 -10.23 7.61 -1.13
N ASP A 234 -10.96 8.48 -1.83
CA ASP A 234 -10.62 8.94 -3.19
C ASP A 234 -9.34 9.80 -3.28
N ARG A 235 -8.66 10.05 -2.15
CA ARG A 235 -7.43 10.84 -2.09
C ARG A 235 -6.54 10.46 -0.92
N TRP A 236 -5.23 10.73 -1.09
CA TRP A 236 -4.25 10.59 0.00
C TRP A 236 -4.20 11.80 0.93
N MET A 237 -4.40 13.02 0.40
CA MET A 237 -4.25 14.29 1.10
C MET A 237 -5.41 15.23 0.76
N ASN A 238 -5.74 16.18 1.68
CA ASN A 238 -6.87 17.10 1.54
C ASN A 238 -6.82 17.96 0.28
N ASN A 239 -5.65 18.40 -0.12
CA ASN A 239 -5.39 19.31 -1.24
C ASN A 239 -4.78 18.62 -2.47
N ALA A 240 -4.68 17.30 -2.45
CA ALA A 240 -4.22 16.55 -3.61
C ALA A 240 -5.39 16.23 -4.55
N HIS A 241 -5.09 16.14 -5.84
CA HIS A 241 -5.99 15.51 -6.80
C HIS A 241 -6.25 14.05 -6.41
N PRO A 242 -7.39 13.45 -6.80
CA PRO A 242 -7.62 12.02 -6.65
C PRO A 242 -6.44 11.24 -7.20
N VAL A 243 -5.96 10.25 -6.45
CA VAL A 243 -4.83 9.44 -6.89
C VAL A 243 -5.32 8.42 -7.91
N ASN A 244 -4.71 8.35 -9.07
CA ASN A 244 -5.13 7.42 -10.14
C ASN A 244 -4.68 5.96 -9.93
N LEU A 245 -4.29 5.60 -8.70
CA LEU A 245 -4.05 4.21 -8.28
C LEU A 245 -5.32 3.34 -8.28
N PHE A 246 -6.50 3.94 -8.46
CA PHE A 246 -7.80 3.26 -8.38
C PHE A 246 -8.27 2.64 -9.70
N GLU A 247 -7.47 2.73 -10.75
CA GLU A 247 -7.78 2.10 -12.04
C GLU A 247 -7.52 0.57 -12.08
N ILE A 248 -7.01 0.00 -10.98
CA ILE A 248 -6.79 -1.44 -10.86
C ILE A 248 -8.11 -2.15 -10.52
N PRO A 249 -8.44 -3.28 -11.17
CA PRO A 249 -9.81 -3.85 -11.17
C PRO A 249 -10.43 -4.19 -9.81
N TYR A 250 -9.65 -4.33 -8.75
CA TYR A 250 -10.15 -4.70 -7.40
C TYR A 250 -10.35 -3.51 -6.47
N THR A 251 -10.00 -2.30 -6.88
CA THR A 251 -10.08 -1.09 -6.05
C THR A 251 -11.38 -0.33 -6.29
N PHE A 252 -11.97 0.18 -5.20
CA PHE A 252 -13.22 0.94 -5.21
C PHE A 252 -13.01 2.25 -4.46
N PRO A 253 -12.74 3.37 -5.16
CA PRO A 253 -12.60 4.67 -4.52
C PRO A 253 -13.97 5.16 -4.02
N ILE A 254 -13.97 5.72 -2.80
CA ILE A 254 -15.14 6.34 -2.19
C ILE A 254 -14.90 7.84 -2.12
N SER A 255 -15.75 8.61 -2.76
CA SER A 255 -15.65 10.06 -2.76
C SER A 255 -16.03 10.64 -1.41
N ILE A 256 -15.03 11.19 -0.70
CA ILE A 256 -15.22 11.75 0.64
C ILE A 256 -16.11 12.99 0.61
N ASN A 257 -16.03 13.80 -0.44
CA ASN A 257 -16.82 15.03 -0.55
C ASN A 257 -18.33 14.81 -0.60
N SER A 258 -18.77 13.61 -0.97
CA SER A 258 -20.20 13.25 -1.04
C SER A 258 -20.77 12.69 0.27
N LEU A 259 -19.97 12.61 1.36
CA LEU A 259 -20.33 11.88 2.57
C LEU A 259 -20.87 12.76 3.72
N ASP A 260 -21.19 14.03 3.49
CA ASP A 260 -21.54 14.99 4.58
C ASP A 260 -22.77 14.59 5.41
N ALA A 261 -23.72 13.90 4.83
CA ALA A 261 -24.96 13.46 5.49
C ALA A 261 -24.91 12.02 6.03
N LEU A 262 -23.77 11.33 5.91
CA LEU A 262 -23.69 9.90 6.22
C LEU A 262 -23.16 9.63 7.65
N PRO A 263 -23.46 8.42 8.19
CA PRO A 263 -22.97 8.01 9.50
C PRO A 263 -21.46 8.09 9.61
N ARG A 264 -20.97 8.38 10.81
CA ARG A 264 -19.55 8.45 11.14
C ARG A 264 -19.16 7.28 12.03
N LEU A 265 -17.90 6.87 11.94
CA LEU A 265 -17.27 6.06 12.97
C LEU A 265 -16.77 7.04 14.06
N ASN A 266 -17.52 7.15 15.15
CA ASN A 266 -17.34 8.23 16.14
C ASN A 266 -16.05 8.08 16.95
N SER A 267 -15.66 6.85 17.24
CA SER A 267 -14.41 6.54 17.98
C SER A 267 -13.14 6.77 17.15
N PHE A 268 -13.26 6.99 15.82
CA PHE A 268 -12.12 7.31 14.97
C PHE A 268 -11.87 8.81 14.92
N SER A 269 -10.70 9.23 15.40
CA SER A 269 -10.22 10.61 15.33
C SER A 269 -8.72 10.64 15.09
N HIS A 270 -8.27 11.60 14.29
CA HIS A 270 -6.85 11.93 14.14
C HIS A 270 -6.35 12.87 15.26
N SER A 271 -7.26 13.41 16.09
CA SER A 271 -6.94 14.28 17.23
C SER A 271 -6.39 13.50 18.42
#